data_ec75c6879ba4b1a9bb64f15b569a1e31
#
_entry.id   ec75c6879ba4b1a9bb64f15b569a1e31
#
_cell.length_a   1.000
_cell.length_b   1.000
_cell.length_c   1.000
_cell.angle_alpha   90.00
_cell.angle_beta   90.00
_cell.angle_gamma   90.00
#
_symmetry.space_group_name_H-M   'P 1'
#
loop_
_entity.id
_entity.type
_entity.pdbx_description
1 polymer ?
#
loop_
_entity_poly.entity_id
_entity_poly.type
_entity_poly.pdbx_seq_one_letter_code
_entity_poly.pdbx_strand_id
1 'polypeptide(L)'
;MQQIDTLISARWVIPIEPADTVLENYSIAVHDGLILELLPNSKAIEKYQATHTFNLDEHTVMPGLINTHTHAAMSLMRGIADDLPLKEWLEEHIWPAEQKLVTESFVREGGELAIAEMLRSGTTCFSDMYFFPDATAKAAIDTGIRAVIGLIVLDFPTAWGENADEYLEKGVALHDSCRNSPHIHTAFAPHAPYTVSDGPLEKIQMLAEELDIPIHIHLHETAHEIDESLELYGERPIQRLWKLGLLGPRLIAVHMTQLTDEEIELLAEHSVNIVHCPESNMKLASGFCPVNKLIKAGVNVALGTDGAASNNDLDMLGEMKTAALLTKGVSGDPTALSAHSALEMATINGARSLGIDEITGSLVAGKAAD
;
A
#
# COMPACT_ATOMS: atom_id res chain seq x y z
N MET A 1 -30.90 -25.74 6.80
CA MET A 1 -30.14 -24.48 6.77
C MET A 1 -28.73 -24.76 7.31
N GLN A 2 -27.71 -24.28 6.62
CA GLN A 2 -26.34 -24.37 7.07
C GLN A 2 -26.09 -23.29 8.14
N GLN A 3 -25.42 -23.65 9.24
CA GLN A 3 -25.01 -22.69 10.27
C GLN A 3 -23.79 -21.93 9.78
N ILE A 4 -23.81 -20.59 9.95
CA ILE A 4 -22.69 -19.69 9.62
C ILE A 4 -22.57 -18.61 10.70
N ASP A 5 -21.44 -17.87 10.70
CA ASP A 5 -21.22 -16.81 11.68
C ASP A 5 -21.99 -15.54 11.31
N THR A 6 -21.86 -15.07 10.07
CA THR A 6 -22.39 -13.79 9.67
C THR A 6 -23.06 -13.86 8.28
N LEU A 7 -24.21 -13.20 8.17
CA LEU A 7 -24.89 -12.94 6.91
C LEU A 7 -25.10 -11.43 6.75
N ILE A 8 -24.52 -10.86 5.69
CA ILE A 8 -24.64 -9.44 5.36
C ILE A 8 -25.50 -9.33 4.13
N SER A 9 -26.73 -8.84 4.27
CA SER A 9 -27.68 -8.59 3.17
C SER A 9 -27.66 -7.11 2.82
N ALA A 10 -27.36 -6.76 1.57
CA ALA A 10 -27.24 -5.38 1.14
C ALA A 10 -28.08 -5.09 -0.11
N ARG A 11 -28.42 -3.81 -0.31
CA ARG A 11 -29.06 -3.37 -1.54
C ARG A 11 -28.13 -3.49 -2.72
N TRP A 12 -26.88 -3.04 -2.57
CA TRP A 12 -25.84 -3.16 -3.59
C TRP A 12 -24.60 -3.81 -3.02
N VAL A 13 -24.02 -4.71 -3.82
CA VAL A 13 -22.71 -5.31 -3.53
C VAL A 13 -21.81 -5.08 -4.74
N ILE A 14 -20.65 -4.49 -4.51
CA ILE A 14 -19.60 -4.30 -5.50
C ILE A 14 -18.49 -5.30 -5.19
N PRO A 15 -18.44 -6.47 -5.84
CA PRO A 15 -17.50 -7.54 -5.48
C PRO A 15 -16.06 -7.26 -5.95
N ILE A 16 -15.86 -6.29 -6.83
CA ILE A 16 -14.63 -5.99 -7.56
C ILE A 16 -14.32 -7.03 -8.63
N GLU A 17 -14.39 -8.29 -8.31
CA GLU A 17 -14.26 -9.41 -9.24
C GLU A 17 -15.60 -10.18 -9.35
N PRO A 18 -16.17 -10.34 -10.57
CA PRO A 18 -15.70 -9.81 -11.86
C PRO A 18 -15.73 -8.29 -11.96
N ALA A 19 -14.84 -7.70 -12.79
CA ALA A 19 -14.79 -6.27 -13.02
C ALA A 19 -16.15 -5.71 -13.51
N ASP A 20 -16.39 -4.42 -13.25
CA ASP A 20 -17.61 -3.68 -13.66
C ASP A 20 -18.93 -4.30 -13.18
N THR A 21 -18.89 -5.06 -12.07
CA THR A 21 -20.04 -5.76 -11.53
C THR A 21 -20.64 -5.02 -10.34
N VAL A 22 -21.94 -4.80 -10.38
CA VAL A 22 -22.76 -4.36 -9.24
C VAL A 22 -23.92 -5.33 -9.09
N LEU A 23 -24.01 -6.00 -7.94
CA LEU A 23 -25.09 -6.93 -7.63
C LEU A 23 -26.15 -6.21 -6.79
N GLU A 24 -27.43 -6.38 -7.15
CA GLU A 24 -28.55 -5.76 -6.44
C GLU A 24 -29.31 -6.80 -5.61
N ASN A 25 -29.57 -6.48 -4.34
CA ASN A 25 -30.25 -7.35 -3.37
C ASN A 25 -29.53 -8.69 -3.17
N TYR A 26 -28.22 -8.61 -2.88
CA TYR A 26 -27.36 -9.76 -2.61
C TYR A 26 -26.90 -9.81 -1.16
N SER A 27 -26.63 -11.03 -0.72
CA SER A 27 -26.05 -11.33 0.60
C SER A 27 -24.65 -11.91 0.44
N ILE A 28 -23.81 -11.61 1.43
CA ILE A 28 -22.48 -12.20 1.63
C ILE A 28 -22.59 -13.13 2.83
N ALA A 29 -22.36 -14.43 2.62
CA ALA A 29 -22.31 -15.44 3.67
C ALA A 29 -20.88 -15.61 4.16
N VAL A 30 -20.63 -15.46 5.47
CA VAL A 30 -19.30 -15.51 6.08
C VAL A 30 -19.28 -16.58 7.18
N HIS A 31 -18.20 -17.39 7.20
CA HIS A 31 -17.96 -18.39 8.23
C HIS A 31 -16.45 -18.56 8.46
N ASP A 32 -16.02 -18.63 9.70
CA ASP A 32 -14.61 -18.70 10.10
C ASP A 32 -13.73 -17.59 9.47
N GLY A 33 -14.29 -16.37 9.35
CA GLY A 33 -13.60 -15.23 8.76
C GLY A 33 -13.48 -15.25 7.24
N LEU A 34 -14.03 -16.26 6.55
CA LEU A 34 -13.96 -16.41 5.10
C LEU A 34 -15.33 -16.17 4.44
N ILE A 35 -15.31 -15.61 3.26
CA ILE A 35 -16.47 -15.50 2.39
C ILE A 35 -16.79 -16.89 1.84
N LEU A 36 -17.98 -17.40 2.14
CA LEU A 36 -18.46 -18.67 1.57
C LEU A 36 -19.00 -18.50 0.17
N GLU A 37 -19.88 -17.51 -0.02
CA GLU A 37 -20.45 -17.17 -1.33
C GLU A 37 -21.21 -15.84 -1.28
N LEU A 38 -21.46 -15.30 -2.47
CA LEU A 38 -22.39 -14.21 -2.71
C LEU A 38 -23.64 -14.78 -3.41
N LEU A 39 -24.84 -14.47 -2.88
CA LEU A 39 -26.08 -15.00 -3.43
C LEU A 39 -27.25 -14.02 -3.23
N PRO A 40 -28.34 -14.12 -4.04
CA PRO A 40 -29.53 -13.28 -3.83
C PRO A 40 -30.09 -13.40 -2.42
N ASN A 41 -30.54 -12.27 -1.83
CA ASN A 41 -31.07 -12.20 -0.45
C ASN A 41 -32.14 -13.26 -0.17
N SER A 42 -33.05 -13.51 -1.13
CA SER A 42 -34.09 -14.53 -0.98
C SER A 42 -33.56 -15.94 -0.81
N LYS A 43 -32.47 -16.27 -1.54
CA LYS A 43 -31.83 -17.60 -1.42
C LYS A 43 -30.98 -17.72 -0.15
N ALA A 44 -30.36 -16.62 0.29
CA ALA A 44 -29.57 -16.61 1.50
C ALA A 44 -30.37 -16.98 2.74
N ILE A 45 -31.56 -16.42 2.88
CA ILE A 45 -32.48 -16.69 4.01
C ILE A 45 -32.95 -18.17 4.04
N GLU A 46 -33.11 -18.78 2.86
CA GLU A 46 -33.48 -20.19 2.76
C GLU A 46 -32.32 -21.14 3.07
N LYS A 47 -31.10 -20.75 2.69
CA LYS A 47 -29.89 -21.59 2.75
C LYS A 47 -29.20 -21.55 4.11
N TYR A 48 -29.06 -20.34 4.69
CA TYR A 48 -28.24 -20.09 5.86
C TYR A 48 -29.05 -19.73 7.12
N GLN A 49 -28.49 -20.11 8.28
CA GLN A 49 -28.85 -19.61 9.58
C GLN A 49 -27.61 -19.03 10.25
N ALA A 50 -27.52 -17.70 10.28
CA ALA A 50 -26.36 -16.96 10.77
C ALA A 50 -26.53 -16.62 12.26
N THR A 51 -25.39 -16.59 13.00
CA THR A 51 -25.33 -16.08 14.37
C THR A 51 -25.56 -14.56 14.38
N HIS A 52 -24.97 -13.86 13.42
CA HIS A 52 -25.10 -12.41 13.23
C HIS A 52 -25.67 -12.12 11.85
N THR A 53 -26.71 -11.26 11.80
CA THR A 53 -27.33 -10.85 10.54
C THR A 53 -27.35 -9.34 10.46
N PHE A 54 -26.84 -8.80 9.34
CA PHE A 54 -26.89 -7.37 9.01
C PHE A 54 -27.78 -7.16 7.82
N ASN A 55 -28.84 -6.33 7.97
CA ASN A 55 -29.74 -5.93 6.89
C ASN A 55 -29.44 -4.49 6.52
N LEU A 56 -28.83 -4.29 5.36
CA LEU A 56 -28.29 -3.03 4.87
C LEU A 56 -29.05 -2.56 3.62
N ASP A 57 -30.37 -2.32 3.77
CA ASP A 57 -31.29 -2.08 2.66
C ASP A 57 -31.02 -0.78 1.88
N GLU A 58 -30.24 0.14 2.43
CA GLU A 58 -29.87 1.42 1.82
C GLU A 58 -28.36 1.61 1.63
N HIS A 59 -27.57 0.52 1.78
CA HIS A 59 -26.12 0.58 1.74
C HIS A 59 -25.54 -0.15 0.53
N THR A 60 -24.35 0.25 0.18
CA THR A 60 -23.44 -0.50 -0.69
C THR A 60 -22.39 -1.20 0.15
N VAL A 61 -22.16 -2.48 -0.10
CA VAL A 61 -21.07 -3.26 0.50
C VAL A 61 -20.01 -3.53 -0.57
N MET A 62 -18.75 -3.35 -0.21
CA MET A 62 -17.58 -3.59 -1.05
C MET A 62 -16.46 -4.15 -0.17
N PRO A 63 -15.36 -4.67 -0.75
CA PRO A 63 -14.18 -5.06 0.02
C PRO A 63 -13.63 -3.88 0.83
N GLY A 64 -12.96 -4.17 1.94
CA GLY A 64 -12.19 -3.16 2.66
C GLY A 64 -11.09 -2.56 1.77
N LEU A 65 -10.78 -1.28 2.00
CA LEU A 65 -9.77 -0.57 1.23
C LEU A 65 -8.37 -1.01 1.67
N ILE A 66 -7.44 -1.02 0.73
CA ILE A 66 -6.04 -1.39 0.94
C ILE A 66 -5.18 -0.16 0.72
N ASN A 67 -4.56 0.34 1.79
CA ASN A 67 -3.59 1.42 1.75
C ASN A 67 -2.20 0.84 1.49
N THR A 68 -1.74 0.92 0.24
CA THR A 68 -0.56 0.17 -0.22
C THR A 68 0.76 0.85 0.16
N HIS A 69 0.73 2.05 0.72
CA HIS A 69 1.92 2.75 1.22
C HIS A 69 1.57 3.74 2.33
N THR A 70 2.22 3.57 3.48
CA THR A 70 2.11 4.45 4.64
C THR A 70 3.46 4.60 5.35
N HIS A 71 3.53 5.66 6.18
CA HIS A 71 4.45 5.83 7.30
C HIS A 71 3.58 6.02 8.55
N ALA A 72 2.95 4.96 9.02
CA ALA A 72 1.83 5.00 9.97
C ALA A 72 2.14 5.82 11.23
N ALA A 73 3.33 5.62 11.82
CA ALA A 73 3.75 6.34 13.02
C ALA A 73 3.87 7.86 12.83
N MET A 74 4.07 8.34 11.59
CA MET A 74 4.12 9.77 11.28
C MET A 74 2.76 10.47 11.45
N SER A 75 1.70 9.76 11.80
CA SER A 75 0.44 10.36 12.25
C SER A 75 0.63 11.29 13.47
N LEU A 76 1.66 11.00 14.29
CA LEU A 76 2.06 11.88 15.40
C LEU A 76 2.86 13.12 14.95
N MET A 77 3.28 13.18 13.69
CA MET A 77 4.04 14.30 13.10
C MET A 77 3.20 15.11 12.11
N ARG A 78 1.91 14.90 12.03
CA ARG A 78 0.99 15.60 11.13
C ARG A 78 1.10 17.11 11.32
N GLY A 79 1.34 17.85 10.21
CA GLY A 79 1.44 19.33 10.23
C GLY A 79 2.72 19.89 10.85
N ILE A 80 3.77 19.09 11.06
CA ILE A 80 5.05 19.58 11.61
C ILE A 80 5.73 20.56 10.66
N ALA A 81 5.65 20.33 9.36
CA ALA A 81 6.32 21.14 8.34
C ALA A 81 5.52 21.11 7.04
N ASP A 82 4.64 22.09 6.86
CA ASP A 82 3.85 22.24 5.63
C ASP A 82 4.53 23.22 4.64
N ASP A 83 4.13 23.14 3.37
CA ASP A 83 4.51 24.09 2.30
C ASP A 83 6.02 24.13 1.98
N LEU A 84 6.70 22.98 2.02
CA LEU A 84 8.13 22.83 1.74
C LEU A 84 8.39 21.80 0.63
N PRO A 85 9.47 21.97 -0.18
CA PRO A 85 9.95 20.94 -1.09
C PRO A 85 10.44 19.71 -0.32
N LEU A 86 10.31 18.51 -0.91
CA LEU A 86 10.64 17.24 -0.27
C LEU A 86 12.01 17.21 0.42
N LYS A 87 13.07 17.68 -0.25
CA LYS A 87 14.44 17.64 0.30
C LYS A 87 14.58 18.50 1.56
N GLU A 88 14.14 19.74 1.52
CA GLU A 88 14.14 20.65 2.66
C GLU A 88 13.26 20.12 3.79
N TRP A 89 12.06 19.60 3.44
CA TRP A 89 11.14 18.97 4.37
C TRP A 89 11.78 17.80 5.10
N LEU A 90 12.47 16.90 4.39
CA LEU A 90 13.18 15.76 4.98
C LEU A 90 14.38 16.19 5.83
N GLU A 91 15.33 16.93 5.25
CA GLU A 91 16.65 17.20 5.86
C GLU A 91 16.57 18.20 7.04
N GLU A 92 15.69 19.20 6.93
CA GLU A 92 15.65 20.29 7.92
C GLU A 92 14.55 20.11 8.98
N HIS A 93 13.52 19.28 8.70
CA HIS A 93 12.38 19.14 9.58
C HIS A 93 12.09 17.70 10.02
N ILE A 94 11.95 16.76 9.09
CA ILE A 94 11.51 15.41 9.43
C ILE A 94 12.62 14.59 10.07
N TRP A 95 13.77 14.44 9.42
CA TRP A 95 14.87 13.67 10.00
C TRP A 95 15.35 14.19 11.36
N PRO A 96 15.48 15.52 11.61
CA PRO A 96 15.74 16.03 12.95
C PRO A 96 14.63 15.74 13.98
N ALA A 97 13.36 15.75 13.55
CA ALA A 97 12.25 15.37 14.42
C ALA A 97 12.26 13.87 14.74
N GLU A 98 12.49 13.02 13.73
CA GLU A 98 12.63 11.57 13.88
C GLU A 98 13.78 11.21 14.81
N GLN A 99 14.94 11.80 14.60
CA GLN A 99 16.11 11.56 15.46
C GLN A 99 15.84 11.88 16.94
N LYS A 100 14.97 12.85 17.19
CA LYS A 100 14.64 13.31 18.54
C LYS A 100 13.49 12.53 19.18
N LEU A 101 12.48 12.14 18.41
CA LEU A 101 11.18 11.69 18.90
C LEU A 101 10.96 10.19 18.72
N VAL A 102 11.55 9.58 17.67
CA VAL A 102 11.23 8.19 17.31
C VAL A 102 11.85 7.22 18.30
N THR A 103 10.98 6.45 18.91
CA THR A 103 11.25 5.33 19.82
C THR A 103 10.27 4.21 19.51
N GLU A 104 10.48 3.03 20.05
CA GLU A 104 9.54 1.92 19.94
C GLU A 104 8.12 2.31 20.40
N SER A 105 7.99 3.03 21.54
CA SER A 105 6.68 3.50 22.04
C SER A 105 6.06 4.54 21.12
N PHE A 106 6.85 5.47 20.57
CA PHE A 106 6.36 6.44 19.58
C PHE A 106 5.77 5.73 18.36
N VAL A 107 6.48 4.74 17.82
CA VAL A 107 6.01 4.00 16.64
C VAL A 107 4.76 3.20 16.95
N ARG A 108 4.70 2.56 18.13
CA ARG A 108 3.52 1.84 18.56
C ARG A 108 2.30 2.76 18.70
N GLU A 109 2.41 3.86 19.44
CA GLU A 109 1.31 4.79 19.69
C GLU A 109 0.84 5.48 18.41
N GLY A 110 1.80 5.89 17.55
CA GLY A 110 1.49 6.48 16.25
C GLY A 110 0.85 5.47 15.29
N GLY A 111 1.31 4.22 15.30
CA GLY A 111 0.71 3.13 14.55
C GLY A 111 -0.73 2.81 15.00
N GLU A 112 -0.99 2.77 16.31
CA GLU A 112 -2.35 2.58 16.86
C GLU A 112 -3.30 3.72 16.45
N LEU A 113 -2.82 4.97 16.47
CA LEU A 113 -3.58 6.13 15.99
C LEU A 113 -3.89 6.03 14.50
N ALA A 114 -2.89 5.70 13.69
CA ALA A 114 -3.04 5.52 12.25
C ALA A 114 -4.05 4.40 11.91
N ILE A 115 -3.95 3.26 12.59
CA ILE A 115 -4.87 2.14 12.43
C ILE A 115 -6.31 2.55 12.77
N ALA A 116 -6.51 3.29 13.86
CA ALA A 116 -7.83 3.77 14.23
C ALA A 116 -8.42 4.72 13.16
N GLU A 117 -7.61 5.59 12.56
CA GLU A 117 -8.02 6.48 11.48
C GLU A 117 -8.33 5.69 10.20
N MET A 118 -7.46 4.77 9.80
CA MET A 118 -7.64 3.90 8.64
C MET A 118 -8.91 3.04 8.74
N LEU A 119 -9.14 2.38 9.87
CA LEU A 119 -10.36 1.59 10.09
C LEU A 119 -11.63 2.45 10.00
N ARG A 120 -11.60 3.67 10.52
CA ARG A 120 -12.73 4.59 10.46
C ARG A 120 -13.04 5.09 9.05
N SER A 121 -12.05 5.16 8.17
CA SER A 121 -12.19 5.54 6.75
C SER A 121 -12.40 4.33 5.82
N GLY A 122 -12.46 3.10 6.37
CA GLY A 122 -12.77 1.88 5.61
C GLY A 122 -11.56 1.11 5.09
N THR A 123 -10.36 1.45 5.52
CA THR A 123 -9.14 0.69 5.24
C THR A 123 -9.03 -0.49 6.18
N THR A 124 -8.90 -1.70 5.63
CA THR A 124 -8.78 -2.96 6.39
C THR A 124 -7.42 -3.63 6.24
N CYS A 125 -6.60 -3.13 5.31
CA CYS A 125 -5.23 -3.58 5.11
C CYS A 125 -4.34 -2.38 4.78
N PHE A 126 -3.11 -2.34 5.32
CA PHE A 126 -2.13 -1.32 4.98
C PHE A 126 -0.73 -1.88 4.82
N SER A 127 0.10 -1.21 4.04
CA SER A 127 1.55 -1.46 3.95
C SER A 127 2.29 -0.31 4.61
N ASP A 128 3.18 -0.62 5.56
CA ASP A 128 3.93 0.38 6.31
C ASP A 128 5.43 0.30 6.02
N MET A 129 6.08 1.44 5.86
CA MET A 129 7.52 1.56 5.74
C MET A 129 8.00 2.54 6.82
N TYR A 130 8.47 2.02 7.97
CA TYR A 130 8.97 2.89 9.03
C TYR A 130 9.96 2.16 9.95
N PHE A 131 10.56 2.91 10.89
CA PHE A 131 11.45 2.36 11.92
C PHE A 131 10.66 1.53 12.94
N PHE A 132 11.34 0.65 13.69
CA PHE A 132 10.69 -0.25 14.64
C PHE A 132 9.49 -1.00 14.04
N PRO A 133 9.67 -1.69 12.91
CA PRO A 133 8.57 -2.38 12.22
C PRO A 133 7.90 -3.45 13.10
N ASP A 134 8.60 -3.98 14.09
CA ASP A 134 8.07 -4.88 15.12
C ASP A 134 7.00 -4.20 16.00
N ALA A 135 7.14 -2.90 16.29
CA ALA A 135 6.13 -2.14 17.01
C ALA A 135 4.86 -1.92 16.19
N THR A 136 5.00 -1.62 14.89
CA THR A 136 3.87 -1.54 13.95
C THR A 136 3.19 -2.90 13.80
N ALA A 137 3.96 -3.99 13.61
CA ALA A 137 3.41 -5.34 13.52
C ALA A 137 2.59 -5.71 14.76
N LYS A 138 3.09 -5.38 15.95
CA LYS A 138 2.38 -5.62 17.20
C LYS A 138 1.10 -4.80 17.31
N ALA A 139 1.10 -3.53 16.92
CA ALA A 139 -0.11 -2.70 16.88
C ALA A 139 -1.17 -3.30 15.94
N ALA A 140 -0.76 -3.79 14.77
CA ALA A 140 -1.64 -4.44 13.82
C ALA A 140 -2.22 -5.77 14.36
N ILE A 141 -1.41 -6.60 15.02
CA ILE A 141 -1.86 -7.84 15.67
C ILE A 141 -2.88 -7.55 16.77
N ASP A 142 -2.58 -6.60 17.65
CA ASP A 142 -3.42 -6.26 18.80
C ASP A 142 -4.78 -5.66 18.39
N THR A 143 -4.84 -5.00 17.24
CA THR A 143 -6.08 -4.42 16.67
C THR A 143 -6.82 -5.34 15.71
N GLY A 144 -6.14 -6.36 15.18
CA GLY A 144 -6.70 -7.32 14.23
C GLY A 144 -6.75 -6.81 12.78
N ILE A 145 -6.15 -5.66 12.46
CA ILE A 145 -6.05 -5.18 11.08
C ILE A 145 -4.99 -5.99 10.31
N ARG A 146 -5.20 -6.19 9.02
CA ARG A 146 -4.18 -6.79 8.15
C ARG A 146 -3.09 -5.78 7.82
N ALA A 147 -1.82 -6.22 7.83
CA ALA A 147 -0.71 -5.34 7.48
C ALA A 147 0.40 -6.07 6.72
N VAL A 148 1.04 -5.34 5.81
CA VAL A 148 2.32 -5.72 5.20
C VAL A 148 3.38 -4.81 5.80
N ILE A 149 4.27 -5.39 6.58
CA ILE A 149 5.27 -4.66 7.36
C ILE A 149 6.56 -4.55 6.55
N GLY A 150 6.95 -3.33 6.24
CA GLY A 150 8.19 -3.02 5.54
C GLY A 150 9.41 -3.24 6.45
N LEU A 151 10.28 -4.13 6.04
CA LEU A 151 11.59 -4.37 6.64
C LEU A 151 12.54 -3.29 6.15
N ILE A 152 12.54 -2.14 6.83
CA ILE A 152 13.26 -0.93 6.42
C ILE A 152 14.76 -1.18 6.32
N VAL A 153 15.40 -0.66 5.26
CA VAL A 153 16.85 -0.70 5.07
C VAL A 153 17.37 0.67 4.64
N LEU A 154 18.45 1.11 5.29
CA LEU A 154 19.17 2.36 5.05
C LEU A 154 20.67 2.12 5.17
N ASP A 155 21.50 2.95 4.54
CA ASP A 155 22.95 2.90 4.64
C ASP A 155 23.50 3.64 5.87
N PHE A 156 22.65 4.39 6.58
CA PHE A 156 23.06 5.24 7.71
C PHE A 156 22.30 4.87 9.00
N PRO A 157 22.86 5.21 10.19
CA PRO A 157 22.26 4.85 11.46
C PRO A 157 20.97 5.62 11.75
N THR A 158 20.03 4.91 12.38
CA THR A 158 18.82 5.48 12.98
C THR A 158 18.62 4.91 14.40
N ALA A 159 17.50 5.28 15.04
CA ALA A 159 17.16 4.70 16.35
C ALA A 159 16.93 3.18 16.32
N TRP A 160 16.70 2.58 15.15
CA TRP A 160 16.41 1.14 15.00
C TRP A 160 17.61 0.29 14.53
N GLY A 161 18.54 0.85 13.75
CA GLY A 161 19.70 0.11 13.25
C GLY A 161 20.87 1.03 12.92
N GLU A 162 22.09 0.50 12.95
CA GLU A 162 23.35 1.24 12.75
C GLU A 162 23.81 1.25 11.27
N ASN A 163 23.42 0.23 10.49
CA ASN A 163 23.85 0.05 9.10
C ASN A 163 22.96 -0.97 8.37
N ALA A 164 23.10 -1.06 7.05
CA ALA A 164 22.28 -1.92 6.20
C ALA A 164 22.29 -3.41 6.61
N ASP A 165 23.42 -3.94 7.07
CA ASP A 165 23.53 -5.33 7.49
C ASP A 165 22.70 -5.60 8.76
N GLU A 166 22.71 -4.69 9.74
CA GLU A 166 21.90 -4.80 10.95
C GLU A 166 20.40 -4.64 10.64
N TYR A 167 20.02 -3.73 9.75
CA TYR A 167 18.64 -3.60 9.29
C TYR A 167 18.16 -4.90 8.66
N LEU A 168 18.95 -5.52 7.80
CA LEU A 168 18.61 -6.79 7.16
C LEU A 168 18.49 -7.93 8.16
N GLU A 169 19.44 -8.06 9.11
CA GLU A 169 19.40 -9.08 10.16
C GLU A 169 18.13 -8.97 11.01
N LYS A 170 17.83 -7.77 11.50
CA LYS A 170 16.61 -7.51 12.29
C LYS A 170 15.35 -7.72 11.47
N GLY A 171 15.36 -7.30 10.20
CA GLY A 171 14.23 -7.48 9.29
C GLY A 171 13.91 -8.95 9.05
N VAL A 172 14.90 -9.79 8.74
CA VAL A 172 14.72 -11.23 8.54
C VAL A 172 14.22 -11.90 9.84
N ALA A 173 14.76 -11.50 11.00
CA ALA A 173 14.28 -12.02 12.30
C ALA A 173 12.81 -11.66 12.54
N LEU A 174 12.38 -10.44 12.18
CA LEU A 174 10.97 -10.04 12.27
C LEU A 174 10.10 -10.84 11.29
N HIS A 175 10.53 -11.01 10.03
CA HIS A 175 9.84 -11.85 9.06
C HIS A 175 9.59 -13.26 9.63
N ASP A 176 10.63 -13.90 10.19
CA ASP A 176 10.52 -15.24 10.77
C ASP A 176 9.53 -15.29 11.95
N SER A 177 9.51 -14.25 12.77
CA SER A 177 8.59 -14.15 13.92
C SER A 177 7.12 -13.99 13.48
N CYS A 178 6.87 -13.36 12.35
CA CYS A 178 5.54 -13.11 11.80
C CYS A 178 5.00 -14.25 10.91
N ARG A 179 5.83 -15.22 10.53
CA ARG A 179 5.53 -16.26 9.53
C ARG A 179 4.22 -17.02 9.74
N ASN A 180 3.77 -17.15 10.99
CA ASN A 180 2.52 -17.84 11.33
C ASN A 180 1.35 -16.87 11.66
N SER A 181 1.52 -15.58 11.47
CA SER A 181 0.43 -14.63 11.67
C SER A 181 -0.54 -14.66 10.49
N PRO A 182 -1.85 -14.78 10.71
CA PRO A 182 -2.81 -14.73 9.61
C PRO A 182 -3.03 -13.31 9.08
N HIS A 183 -2.56 -12.28 9.80
CA HIS A 183 -2.82 -10.87 9.47
C HIS A 183 -1.56 -10.09 9.08
N ILE A 184 -0.36 -10.63 9.38
CA ILE A 184 0.89 -9.92 9.12
C ILE A 184 1.66 -10.60 8.00
N HIS A 185 1.98 -9.84 6.98
CA HIS A 185 2.92 -10.16 5.91
C HIS A 185 4.09 -9.19 5.99
N THR A 186 5.16 -9.43 5.26
CA THR A 186 6.34 -8.56 5.23
C THR A 186 6.78 -8.29 3.80
N ALA A 187 7.45 -7.16 3.61
CA ALA A 187 8.15 -6.82 2.37
C ALA A 187 9.50 -6.21 2.73
N PHE A 188 10.56 -6.45 1.98
CA PHE A 188 11.76 -5.63 2.14
C PHE A 188 11.45 -4.20 1.74
N ALA A 189 11.94 -3.25 2.52
CA ALA A 189 11.67 -1.84 2.33
C ALA A 189 12.97 -1.01 2.28
N PRO A 190 13.84 -1.19 1.25
CA PRO A 190 14.90 -0.22 1.00
C PRO A 190 14.25 1.14 0.77
N HIS A 191 14.62 2.15 1.57
CA HIS A 191 13.92 3.41 1.61
C HIS A 191 13.81 4.08 0.23
N ALA A 192 14.97 4.36 -0.40
CA ALA A 192 15.04 5.00 -1.70
C ALA A 192 16.39 4.72 -2.39
N PRO A 193 16.53 4.92 -3.70
CA PRO A 193 17.80 4.72 -4.40
C PRO A 193 18.95 5.61 -3.93
N TYR A 194 18.63 6.77 -3.36
CA TYR A 194 19.63 7.72 -2.83
C TYR A 194 20.01 7.47 -1.37
N THR A 195 19.33 6.54 -0.68
CA THR A 195 19.61 6.18 0.73
C THR A 195 20.11 4.75 0.89
N VAL A 196 20.13 3.96 -0.19
CA VAL A 196 20.58 2.57 -0.17
C VAL A 196 21.51 2.30 -1.36
N SER A 197 22.72 1.87 -1.07
CA SER A 197 23.76 1.55 -2.07
C SER A 197 23.52 0.18 -2.74
N ASP A 198 24.29 -0.10 -3.80
CA ASP A 198 24.13 -1.31 -4.61
C ASP A 198 24.27 -2.61 -3.80
N GLY A 199 25.27 -2.69 -2.91
CA GLY A 199 25.52 -3.91 -2.15
C GLY A 199 24.33 -4.38 -1.31
N PRO A 200 23.72 -3.53 -0.46
CA PRO A 200 22.45 -3.84 0.22
C PRO A 200 21.30 -4.14 -0.72
N LEU A 201 21.13 -3.41 -1.85
CA LEU A 201 20.09 -3.67 -2.85
C LEU A 201 20.25 -5.06 -3.47
N GLU A 202 21.45 -5.49 -3.83
CA GLU A 202 21.74 -6.85 -4.32
C GLU A 202 21.40 -7.94 -3.28
N LYS A 203 21.72 -7.69 -2.00
CA LYS A 203 21.34 -8.60 -0.90
C LYS A 203 19.82 -8.69 -0.74
N ILE A 204 19.12 -7.55 -0.81
CA ILE A 204 17.65 -7.49 -0.74
C ILE A 204 17.04 -8.29 -1.89
N GLN A 205 17.55 -8.12 -3.11
CA GLN A 205 17.07 -8.87 -4.27
C GLN A 205 17.17 -10.39 -4.04
N MET A 206 18.35 -10.86 -3.57
CA MET A 206 18.56 -12.29 -3.30
C MET A 206 17.64 -12.80 -2.17
N LEU A 207 17.53 -12.07 -1.07
CA LEU A 207 16.69 -12.45 0.07
C LEU A 207 15.19 -12.40 -0.28
N ALA A 208 14.74 -11.42 -1.04
CA ALA A 208 13.36 -11.31 -1.49
C ALA A 208 12.96 -12.48 -2.41
N GLU A 209 13.90 -12.94 -3.25
CA GLU A 209 13.71 -14.14 -4.09
C GLU A 209 13.68 -15.42 -3.23
N GLU A 210 14.57 -15.55 -2.25
CA GLU A 210 14.64 -16.71 -1.36
C GLU A 210 13.41 -16.83 -0.45
N LEU A 211 12.92 -15.71 0.10
CA LEU A 211 11.79 -15.66 1.02
C LEU A 211 10.45 -15.51 0.32
N ASP A 212 10.45 -15.26 -1.00
CA ASP A 212 9.27 -14.99 -1.84
C ASP A 212 8.40 -13.85 -1.29
N ILE A 213 9.03 -12.72 -0.95
CA ILE A 213 8.35 -11.52 -0.45
C ILE A 213 8.61 -10.30 -1.33
N PRO A 214 7.70 -9.30 -1.34
CA PRO A 214 7.85 -8.08 -2.13
C PRO A 214 9.04 -7.21 -1.70
N ILE A 215 9.43 -6.29 -2.59
CA ILE A 215 10.37 -5.20 -2.34
C ILE A 215 9.62 -3.89 -2.55
N HIS A 216 9.58 -3.03 -1.54
CA HIS A 216 8.84 -1.80 -1.50
C HIS A 216 9.82 -0.62 -1.42
N ILE A 217 9.81 0.32 -2.37
CA ILE A 217 10.80 1.38 -2.48
C ILE A 217 10.20 2.67 -3.01
N HIS A 218 10.59 3.85 -2.46
CA HIS A 218 10.33 5.13 -3.09
C HIS A 218 11.19 5.25 -4.35
N LEU A 219 10.57 5.59 -5.48
CA LEU A 219 11.27 5.59 -6.76
C LEU A 219 10.71 6.67 -7.68
N HIS A 220 11.61 7.45 -8.31
CA HIS A 220 11.26 8.50 -9.26
C HIS A 220 10.23 9.49 -8.69
N GLU A 221 10.39 9.85 -7.41
CA GLU A 221 9.45 10.74 -6.73
C GLU A 221 9.61 12.19 -7.18
N THR A 222 10.85 12.70 -7.26
CA THR A 222 11.12 14.09 -7.65
C THR A 222 12.13 14.21 -8.78
N ALA A 223 12.10 15.35 -9.47
CA ALA A 223 13.13 15.65 -10.48
C ALA A 223 14.54 15.71 -9.86
N HIS A 224 14.64 16.14 -8.60
CA HIS A 224 15.92 16.18 -7.89
C HIS A 224 16.55 14.79 -7.71
N GLU A 225 15.74 13.77 -7.38
CA GLU A 225 16.19 12.36 -7.31
C GLU A 225 16.80 11.91 -8.65
N ILE A 226 16.17 12.27 -9.76
CA ILE A 226 16.66 11.94 -11.11
C ILE A 226 18.00 12.63 -11.38
N ASP A 227 18.10 13.94 -11.11
CA ASP A 227 19.31 14.73 -11.33
C ASP A 227 20.47 14.21 -10.47
N GLU A 228 20.23 13.91 -9.20
CA GLU A 228 21.23 13.37 -8.29
C GLU A 228 21.73 11.97 -8.74
N SER A 229 20.82 11.10 -9.18
CA SER A 229 21.19 9.79 -9.72
C SER A 229 22.04 9.89 -10.99
N LEU A 230 21.69 10.82 -11.90
CA LEU A 230 22.47 11.08 -13.10
C LEU A 230 23.88 11.62 -12.76
N GLU A 231 24.00 12.47 -11.75
CA GLU A 231 25.28 13.02 -11.30
C GLU A 231 26.17 11.94 -10.65
N LEU A 232 25.60 11.12 -9.77
CA LEU A 232 26.33 10.13 -8.98
C LEU A 232 26.63 8.84 -9.75
N TYR A 233 25.67 8.35 -10.53
CA TYR A 233 25.74 7.04 -11.20
C TYR A 233 25.78 7.11 -12.73
N GLY A 234 25.50 8.28 -13.33
CA GLY A 234 25.42 8.46 -14.78
C GLY A 234 24.18 7.84 -15.41
N GLU A 235 23.20 7.43 -14.61
CA GLU A 235 21.96 6.79 -15.05
C GLU A 235 20.79 7.13 -14.13
N ARG A 236 19.57 6.93 -14.65
CA ARG A 236 18.34 7.17 -13.88
C ARG A 236 18.10 6.02 -12.88
N PRO A 237 17.43 6.27 -11.73
CA PRO A 237 17.26 5.26 -10.68
C PRO A 237 16.66 3.93 -11.19
N ILE A 238 15.65 3.96 -12.05
CA ILE A 238 15.02 2.75 -12.59
C ILE A 238 16.02 1.89 -13.39
N GLN A 239 16.94 2.51 -14.14
CA GLN A 239 17.96 1.78 -14.91
C GLN A 239 18.99 1.13 -13.99
N ARG A 240 19.35 1.80 -12.90
CA ARG A 240 20.20 1.23 -11.83
C ARG A 240 19.54 -0.01 -11.21
N LEU A 241 18.27 0.10 -10.82
CA LEU A 241 17.52 -1.04 -10.25
C LEU A 241 17.36 -2.19 -11.25
N TRP A 242 17.16 -1.89 -12.54
CA TRP A 242 17.12 -2.90 -13.58
C TRP A 242 18.42 -3.70 -13.69
N LYS A 243 19.57 -3.02 -13.70
CA LYS A 243 20.90 -3.66 -13.73
C LYS A 243 21.19 -4.54 -12.52
N LEU A 244 20.66 -4.15 -11.36
CA LEU A 244 20.76 -4.92 -10.10
C LEU A 244 19.75 -6.08 -10.03
N GLY A 245 18.90 -6.26 -11.05
CA GLY A 245 17.92 -7.34 -11.13
C GLY A 245 16.68 -7.15 -10.26
N LEU A 246 16.43 -5.92 -9.79
CA LEU A 246 15.29 -5.62 -8.91
C LEU A 246 13.96 -5.44 -9.65
N LEU A 247 13.97 -5.17 -10.98
CA LEU A 247 12.74 -5.04 -11.74
C LEU A 247 12.06 -6.39 -11.92
N GLY A 248 10.85 -6.50 -11.46
CA GLY A 248 10.04 -7.72 -11.54
C GLY A 248 8.71 -7.58 -10.82
N PRO A 249 7.87 -8.62 -10.83
CA PRO A 249 6.54 -8.58 -10.23
C PRO A 249 6.55 -8.42 -8.69
N ARG A 250 7.69 -8.64 -8.04
CA ARG A 250 7.86 -8.39 -6.60
C ARG A 250 8.20 -6.93 -6.27
N LEU A 251 8.59 -6.11 -7.26
CA LEU A 251 8.90 -4.70 -7.01
C LEU A 251 7.62 -3.87 -6.89
N ILE A 252 7.53 -3.10 -5.80
CA ILE A 252 6.51 -2.11 -5.51
C ILE A 252 7.21 -0.75 -5.53
N ALA A 253 7.01 0.02 -6.60
CA ALA A 253 7.62 1.33 -6.79
C ALA A 253 6.62 2.43 -6.43
N VAL A 254 6.96 3.24 -5.43
CA VAL A 254 6.07 4.30 -4.91
C VAL A 254 6.34 5.62 -5.61
N HIS A 255 5.31 6.44 -5.80
CA HIS A 255 5.26 7.77 -6.42
C HIS A 255 5.34 7.78 -7.94
N MET A 256 6.47 7.42 -8.52
CA MET A 256 6.71 7.30 -9.97
C MET A 256 6.24 8.50 -10.80
N THR A 257 6.51 9.72 -10.31
CA THR A 257 6.06 10.96 -10.94
C THR A 257 6.93 11.36 -12.14
N GLN A 258 8.20 10.90 -12.18
CA GLN A 258 9.24 11.33 -13.12
C GLN A 258 9.56 10.27 -14.18
N LEU A 259 8.53 9.71 -14.84
CA LEU A 259 8.69 8.66 -15.84
C LEU A 259 8.79 9.18 -17.28
N THR A 260 9.65 8.56 -18.09
CA THR A 260 9.61 8.64 -19.56
C THR A 260 8.71 7.56 -20.14
N ASP A 261 8.37 7.68 -21.43
CA ASP A 261 7.54 6.68 -22.10
C ASP A 261 8.27 5.33 -22.23
N GLU A 262 9.59 5.34 -22.46
CA GLU A 262 10.43 4.13 -22.51
C GLU A 262 10.50 3.43 -21.14
N GLU A 263 10.51 4.19 -20.05
CA GLU A 263 10.47 3.62 -18.70
C GLU A 263 9.12 2.99 -18.38
N ILE A 264 8.02 3.55 -18.89
CA ILE A 264 6.69 2.95 -18.75
C ILE A 264 6.63 1.60 -19.48
N GLU A 265 7.21 1.50 -20.69
CA GLU A 265 7.31 0.24 -21.42
C GLU A 265 8.16 -0.79 -20.65
N LEU A 266 9.30 -0.37 -20.09
CA LEU A 266 10.17 -1.22 -19.26
C LEU A 266 9.45 -1.77 -18.01
N LEU A 267 8.69 -0.90 -17.31
CA LEU A 267 7.89 -1.31 -16.14
C LEU A 267 6.82 -2.33 -16.50
N ALA A 268 6.15 -2.15 -17.65
CA ALA A 268 5.15 -3.09 -18.15
C ALA A 268 5.77 -4.45 -18.52
N GLU A 269 6.91 -4.43 -19.22
CA GLU A 269 7.64 -5.65 -19.63
C GLU A 269 8.05 -6.50 -18.41
N HIS A 270 8.45 -5.84 -17.33
CA HIS A 270 8.87 -6.48 -16.09
C HIS A 270 7.74 -6.71 -15.08
N SER A 271 6.49 -6.31 -15.39
CA SER A 271 5.34 -6.47 -14.48
C SER A 271 5.54 -5.80 -13.12
N VAL A 272 6.20 -4.64 -13.09
CA VAL A 272 6.43 -3.88 -11.85
C VAL A 272 5.11 -3.31 -11.33
N ASN A 273 4.92 -3.33 -10.01
CA ASN A 273 3.75 -2.73 -9.37
C ASN A 273 4.04 -1.28 -8.98
N ILE A 274 3.07 -0.39 -9.18
CA ILE A 274 3.18 1.03 -8.85
C ILE A 274 2.20 1.39 -7.76
N VAL A 275 2.65 2.18 -6.78
CA VAL A 275 1.79 2.81 -5.78
C VAL A 275 1.76 4.31 -6.03
N HIS A 276 0.59 4.81 -6.39
CA HIS A 276 0.34 6.22 -6.60
C HIS A 276 -0.18 6.86 -5.32
N CYS A 277 0.49 7.94 -4.87
CA CYS A 277 0.13 8.73 -3.69
C CYS A 277 -0.21 10.16 -4.14
N PRO A 278 -1.39 10.40 -4.74
CA PRO A 278 -1.69 11.66 -5.41
C PRO A 278 -1.67 12.88 -4.48
N GLU A 279 -2.17 12.78 -3.27
CA GLU A 279 -2.23 13.90 -2.34
C GLU A 279 -0.86 14.29 -1.81
N SER A 280 -0.03 13.31 -1.43
CA SER A 280 1.37 13.54 -1.06
C SER A 280 2.18 14.14 -2.20
N ASN A 281 2.08 13.58 -3.41
CA ASN A 281 2.78 14.10 -4.59
C ASN A 281 2.41 15.56 -4.89
N MET A 282 1.16 15.95 -4.67
CA MET A 282 0.71 17.34 -4.85
C MET A 282 1.15 18.24 -3.69
N LYS A 283 1.03 17.77 -2.44
CA LYS A 283 1.43 18.56 -1.26
C LYS A 283 2.91 18.92 -1.31
N LEU A 284 3.77 17.97 -1.66
CA LEU A 284 5.23 18.15 -1.77
C LEU A 284 5.66 18.70 -3.14
N ALA A 285 4.71 18.90 -4.06
CA ALA A 285 4.97 19.30 -5.44
C ALA A 285 6.01 18.39 -6.15
N SER A 286 6.01 17.11 -5.83
CA SER A 286 6.94 16.10 -6.38
C SER A 286 6.73 15.88 -7.88
N GLY A 287 5.49 16.02 -8.37
CA GLY A 287 5.12 15.82 -9.77
C GLY A 287 3.82 15.04 -9.95
N PHE A 288 3.57 14.59 -11.18
CA PHE A 288 2.36 13.84 -11.51
C PHE A 288 2.70 12.46 -12.05
N CYS A 289 2.31 11.42 -11.34
CA CYS A 289 2.40 10.05 -11.84
C CYS A 289 1.52 9.91 -13.11
N PRO A 290 2.05 9.38 -14.22
CA PRO A 290 1.32 9.24 -15.48
C PRO A 290 0.36 8.04 -15.48
N VAL A 291 -0.56 7.97 -14.51
CA VAL A 291 -1.46 6.83 -14.23
C VAL A 291 -2.17 6.32 -15.49
N ASN A 292 -2.71 7.22 -16.33
CA ASN A 292 -3.41 6.82 -17.55
C ASN A 292 -2.50 6.10 -18.57
N LYS A 293 -1.22 6.50 -18.66
CA LYS A 293 -0.25 5.84 -19.54
C LYS A 293 0.13 4.46 -18.96
N LEU A 294 0.37 4.38 -17.66
CA LEU A 294 0.71 3.14 -16.95
C LEU A 294 -0.39 2.09 -17.10
N ILE A 295 -1.64 2.46 -16.84
CA ILE A 295 -2.79 1.54 -17.01
C ILE A 295 -2.93 1.08 -18.46
N LYS A 296 -2.77 1.98 -19.44
CA LYS A 296 -2.82 1.62 -20.87
C LYS A 296 -1.69 0.70 -21.31
N ALA A 297 -0.54 0.77 -20.65
CA ALA A 297 0.59 -0.13 -20.85
C ALA A 297 0.42 -1.50 -20.13
N GLY A 298 -0.63 -1.67 -19.31
CA GLY A 298 -0.90 -2.89 -18.56
C GLY A 298 -0.16 -3.00 -17.23
N VAL A 299 0.41 -1.89 -16.74
CA VAL A 299 1.06 -1.84 -15.42
C VAL A 299 0.01 -1.86 -14.32
N ASN A 300 0.21 -2.68 -13.29
CA ASN A 300 -0.63 -2.67 -12.10
C ASN A 300 -0.37 -1.38 -11.28
N VAL A 301 -1.40 -0.58 -11.10
CA VAL A 301 -1.33 0.66 -10.31
C VAL A 301 -2.27 0.56 -9.13
N ALA A 302 -1.73 0.70 -7.93
CA ALA A 302 -2.44 0.75 -6.65
C ALA A 302 -2.40 2.17 -6.07
N LEU A 303 -3.10 2.38 -4.95
CA LEU A 303 -3.12 3.64 -4.22
C LEU A 303 -2.52 3.48 -2.82
N GLY A 304 -1.86 4.53 -2.36
CA GLY A 304 -1.42 4.71 -0.99
C GLY A 304 -1.56 6.15 -0.55
N THR A 305 -1.73 6.39 0.74
CA THR A 305 -1.81 7.75 1.28
C THR A 305 -0.45 8.39 1.50
N ASP A 306 0.61 7.57 1.59
CA ASP A 306 1.87 8.00 2.19
C ASP A 306 1.71 8.29 3.69
N GLY A 307 2.67 8.94 4.36
CA GLY A 307 2.55 9.34 5.75
C GLY A 307 1.65 10.54 5.97
N ALA A 308 0.96 10.61 7.11
CA ALA A 308 0.12 11.77 7.45
C ALA A 308 0.92 13.09 7.63
N ALA A 309 2.25 13.02 7.70
CA ALA A 309 3.11 14.19 7.67
C ALA A 309 3.27 14.77 6.26
N SER A 310 3.29 13.91 5.22
CA SER A 310 3.39 14.31 3.81
C SER A 310 2.04 14.43 3.11
N ASN A 311 0.96 13.89 3.69
CA ASN A 311 -0.41 13.93 3.15
C ASN A 311 -1.34 14.85 3.96
N ASN A 312 -1.49 14.66 5.23
CA ASN A 312 -2.33 15.22 6.27
C ASN A 312 -3.42 14.27 6.81
N ASP A 313 -3.77 13.21 6.11
CA ASP A 313 -4.67 12.16 6.60
C ASP A 313 -4.26 10.77 6.07
N LEU A 314 -5.09 9.75 6.33
CA LEU A 314 -4.93 8.38 5.86
C LEU A 314 -6.24 7.88 5.21
N ASP A 315 -6.95 8.79 4.49
CA ASP A 315 -8.25 8.53 3.88
C ASP A 315 -8.13 8.04 2.44
N MET A 316 -8.24 6.73 2.24
CA MET A 316 -8.21 6.10 0.92
C MET A 316 -9.37 6.53 0.01
N LEU A 317 -10.51 6.99 0.55
CA LEU A 317 -11.61 7.53 -0.28
C LEU A 317 -11.23 8.89 -0.85
N GLY A 318 -10.52 9.72 -0.07
CA GLY A 318 -9.89 10.96 -0.53
C GLY A 318 -8.91 10.71 -1.65
N GLU A 319 -7.98 9.77 -1.44
CA GLU A 319 -6.98 9.37 -2.44
C GLU A 319 -7.61 8.87 -3.76
N MET A 320 -8.62 8.01 -3.69
CA MET A 320 -9.35 7.54 -4.89
C MET A 320 -9.96 8.70 -5.68
N LYS A 321 -10.60 9.65 -4.98
CA LYS A 321 -11.20 10.82 -5.61
C LYS A 321 -10.15 11.69 -6.28
N THR A 322 -9.07 11.95 -5.56
CA THR A 322 -7.97 12.79 -6.03
C THR A 322 -7.26 12.14 -7.21
N ALA A 323 -6.95 10.84 -7.16
CA ALA A 323 -6.39 10.09 -8.27
C ALA A 323 -7.25 10.17 -9.53
N ALA A 324 -8.58 9.95 -9.40
CA ALA A 324 -9.51 9.98 -10.52
C ALA A 324 -9.60 11.36 -11.19
N LEU A 325 -9.67 12.43 -10.40
CA LEU A 325 -9.76 13.80 -10.91
C LEU A 325 -8.43 14.28 -11.50
N LEU A 326 -7.32 14.01 -10.80
CA LEU A 326 -5.98 14.40 -11.25
C LEU A 326 -5.61 13.72 -12.56
N THR A 327 -5.86 12.42 -12.69
CA THR A 327 -5.59 11.65 -13.92
C THR A 327 -6.33 12.23 -15.11
N LYS A 328 -7.61 12.61 -14.95
CA LYS A 328 -8.39 13.28 -16.01
C LYS A 328 -7.80 14.65 -16.37
N GLY A 329 -7.46 15.44 -15.36
CA GLY A 329 -6.90 16.79 -15.55
C GLY A 329 -5.53 16.75 -16.26
N VAL A 330 -4.64 15.86 -15.84
CA VAL A 330 -3.28 15.73 -16.40
C VAL A 330 -3.31 15.13 -17.81
N SER A 331 -4.16 14.13 -18.06
CA SER A 331 -4.27 13.51 -19.39
C SER A 331 -5.08 14.31 -20.39
N GLY A 332 -5.89 15.30 -19.93
CA GLY A 332 -6.85 16.00 -20.79
C GLY A 332 -7.97 15.11 -21.32
N ASP A 333 -8.18 13.94 -20.72
CA ASP A 333 -9.14 12.93 -21.16
C ASP A 333 -10.18 12.69 -20.02
N PRO A 334 -11.44 13.12 -20.21
CA PRO A 334 -12.48 12.94 -19.19
C PRO A 334 -12.85 11.47 -18.96
N THR A 335 -12.43 10.56 -19.83
CA THR A 335 -12.69 9.10 -19.70
C THR A 335 -11.55 8.36 -19.00
N ALA A 336 -10.40 9.02 -18.81
CA ALA A 336 -9.28 8.43 -18.07
C ALA A 336 -9.67 8.10 -16.63
N LEU A 337 -9.25 6.96 -16.15
CA LEU A 337 -9.48 6.42 -14.80
C LEU A 337 -10.96 6.51 -14.37
N SER A 338 -11.72 5.48 -14.71
CA SER A 338 -13.13 5.35 -14.28
C SER A 338 -13.25 5.22 -12.74
N ALA A 339 -14.45 5.43 -12.20
CA ALA A 339 -14.70 5.21 -10.78
C ALA A 339 -14.44 3.76 -10.36
N HIS A 340 -14.78 2.79 -11.22
CA HIS A 340 -14.51 1.37 -10.96
C HIS A 340 -12.99 1.09 -10.94
N SER A 341 -12.24 1.62 -11.92
CA SER A 341 -10.77 1.46 -11.94
C SER A 341 -10.11 2.11 -10.73
N ALA A 342 -10.59 3.27 -10.26
CA ALA A 342 -10.08 3.87 -9.03
C ALA A 342 -10.37 2.99 -7.79
N LEU A 343 -11.53 2.33 -7.78
CA LEU A 343 -11.88 1.38 -6.72
C LEU A 343 -11.01 0.12 -6.79
N GLU A 344 -10.71 -0.41 -7.99
CA GLU A 344 -9.75 -1.50 -8.18
C GLU A 344 -8.35 -1.13 -7.65
N MET A 345 -7.89 0.11 -7.90
CA MET A 345 -6.60 0.60 -7.39
C MET A 345 -6.53 0.61 -5.86
N ALA A 346 -7.64 0.90 -5.19
CA ALA A 346 -7.75 0.93 -3.72
C ALA A 346 -8.13 -0.43 -3.09
N THR A 347 -8.26 -1.48 -3.89
CA THR A 347 -8.67 -2.82 -3.43
C THR A 347 -7.80 -3.91 -4.06
N ILE A 348 -8.25 -4.56 -5.13
CA ILE A 348 -7.59 -5.73 -5.71
C ILE A 348 -6.19 -5.42 -6.28
N ASN A 349 -5.97 -4.22 -6.85
CA ASN A 349 -4.64 -3.85 -7.35
C ASN A 349 -3.66 -3.66 -6.19
N GLY A 350 -4.11 -3.09 -5.05
CA GLY A 350 -3.35 -3.04 -3.82
C GLY A 350 -2.99 -4.45 -3.32
N ALA A 351 -3.97 -5.35 -3.28
CA ALA A 351 -3.73 -6.74 -2.88
C ALA A 351 -2.70 -7.43 -3.79
N ARG A 352 -2.80 -7.25 -5.13
CA ARG A 352 -1.82 -7.79 -6.11
C ARG A 352 -0.42 -7.22 -5.89
N SER A 353 -0.31 -5.91 -5.67
CA SER A 353 0.99 -5.28 -5.38
C SER A 353 1.66 -5.87 -4.15
N LEU A 354 0.87 -6.19 -3.14
CA LEU A 354 1.33 -6.73 -1.85
C LEU A 354 1.48 -8.27 -1.86
N GLY A 355 1.11 -8.97 -2.94
CA GLY A 355 1.16 -10.42 -3.04
C GLY A 355 0.14 -11.14 -2.15
N ILE A 356 -1.00 -10.51 -1.87
CA ILE A 356 -2.07 -11.03 -1.00
C ILE A 356 -3.45 -11.09 -1.68
N ASP A 357 -3.49 -11.02 -3.00
CA ASP A 357 -4.73 -11.00 -3.78
C ASP A 357 -5.54 -12.32 -3.72
N GLU A 358 -4.89 -13.43 -3.42
CA GLU A 358 -5.57 -14.68 -3.09
C GLU A 358 -6.27 -14.64 -1.71
N ILE A 359 -5.89 -13.68 -0.84
CA ILE A 359 -6.39 -13.57 0.54
C ILE A 359 -7.49 -12.52 0.65
N THR A 360 -7.34 -11.36 -0.01
CA THR A 360 -8.23 -10.20 0.16
C THR A 360 -8.33 -9.36 -1.13
N GLY A 361 -8.97 -8.17 -1.05
CA GLY A 361 -9.08 -7.20 -2.14
C GLY A 361 -10.30 -7.37 -3.04
N SER A 362 -11.08 -8.45 -2.88
CA SER A 362 -12.36 -8.66 -3.58
C SER A 362 -13.30 -9.57 -2.80
N LEU A 363 -14.60 -9.46 -3.06
CA LEU A 363 -15.61 -10.32 -2.41
C LEU A 363 -15.82 -11.61 -3.22
N VAL A 364 -14.82 -12.50 -3.16
CA VAL A 364 -14.85 -13.80 -3.83
C VAL A 364 -14.83 -14.91 -2.78
N ALA A 365 -15.53 -16.01 -3.05
CA ALA A 365 -15.57 -17.17 -2.17
C ALA A 365 -14.15 -17.70 -1.88
N GLY A 366 -13.86 -17.97 -0.61
CA GLY A 366 -12.56 -18.41 -0.11
C GLY A 366 -11.64 -17.30 0.34
N LYS A 367 -11.90 -16.03 0.00
CA LYS A 367 -11.13 -14.89 0.52
C LYS A 367 -11.59 -14.48 1.92
N ALA A 368 -10.73 -13.77 2.62
CA ALA A 368 -11.05 -13.18 3.92
C ALA A 368 -12.19 -12.15 3.79
N ALA A 369 -13.02 -12.10 4.83
CA ALA A 369 -14.12 -11.15 4.91
C ALA A 369 -13.65 -9.86 5.61
N ASP A 370 -12.62 -9.20 5.03
CA ASP A 370 -12.01 -7.97 5.54
C ASP A 370 -12.83 -6.72 5.16
#